data_8020da9425acca98a2207cdab044268b
#
_entry.id   8020da9425acca98a2207cdab044268b
#
_cell.length_a   1.000
_cell.length_b   1.000
_cell.length_c   1.000
_cell.angle_alpha   90.00
_cell.angle_beta   90.00
_cell.angle_gamma   90.00
#
_symmetry.space_group_name_H-M   'P 1'
#
loop_
_entity.id
_entity.type
_entity.pdbx_description
1 polymer ?
#
loop_
_entity_poly.entity_id
_entity_poly.type
_entity_poly.pdbx_seq_one_letter_code
_entity_poly.pdbx_strand_id
1 'polypeptide(L)'
;MIEKIKIHFFEIERPDFCLLIFILDRNIPHPKISKFSDNTEFVKIYNKIHQYVVTEKHFLDKNITMNIIVRQCNVGKKLLNKVLRLKDDVAFHGYINKQRVIYASTLLLDPSNKLIEVVASESCFNNSRTFVRNFKAVYHMTP
;
A
#
# COMPACT_ATOMS: atom_id res chain seq x y z
N MET A 1 -12.16 -15.51 12.63
CA MET A 1 -11.81 -14.71 11.43
C MET A 1 -10.31 -14.41 11.34
N ILE A 2 -9.65 -14.16 12.43
CA ILE A 2 -8.18 -13.96 12.53
C ILE A 2 -7.41 -15.25 12.19
N GLU A 3 -7.96 -16.43 12.49
CA GLU A 3 -7.31 -17.71 12.17
C GLU A 3 -7.21 -18.02 10.65
N LYS A 4 -8.15 -17.56 9.84
CA LYS A 4 -8.08 -17.75 8.37
C LYS A 4 -6.97 -16.93 7.72
N ILE A 5 -6.55 -15.83 8.32
CA ILE A 5 -5.42 -15.03 7.85
C ILE A 5 -4.09 -15.70 8.26
N LYS A 6 -4.05 -16.33 9.44
CA LYS A 6 -2.84 -17.02 9.95
C LYS A 6 -2.39 -18.21 9.10
N ILE A 7 -3.31 -18.98 8.54
CA ILE A 7 -2.99 -20.24 7.84
C ILE A 7 -2.28 -20.00 6.50
N HIS A 8 -2.51 -18.85 5.84
CA HIS A 8 -1.91 -18.57 4.54
C HIS A 8 -0.58 -17.80 4.60
N PHE A 9 -0.17 -17.34 5.79
CA PHE A 9 1.02 -16.50 5.96
C PHE A 9 2.32 -17.30 6.20
N PHE A 10 2.22 -18.58 6.52
CA PHE A 10 3.38 -19.38 6.98
C PHE A 10 4.21 -20.01 5.85
N GLU A 11 3.78 -19.93 4.59
CA GLU A 11 4.46 -20.61 3.47
C GLU A 11 5.21 -19.70 2.49
N ILE A 12 5.38 -18.39 2.77
CA ILE A 12 5.93 -17.48 1.75
C ILE A 12 7.13 -16.68 2.26
N GLU A 13 8.28 -17.31 2.19
CA GLU A 13 9.60 -16.65 2.13
C GLU A 13 9.91 -16.23 0.68
N ARG A 14 9.25 -15.18 0.13
CA ARG A 14 9.69 -14.55 -1.13
C ARG A 14 9.20 -13.11 -1.27
N PRO A 15 9.96 -12.25 -2.02
CA PRO A 15 9.72 -10.81 -2.12
C PRO A 15 8.47 -10.37 -2.92
N ASP A 16 7.66 -11.30 -3.42
CA ASP A 16 6.46 -11.01 -4.22
C ASP A 16 5.17 -10.83 -3.38
N PHE A 17 5.33 -10.29 -2.19
CA PHE A 17 4.26 -10.12 -1.22
C PHE A 17 3.05 -9.31 -1.73
N CYS A 18 3.25 -8.40 -2.67
CA CYS A 18 2.17 -7.65 -3.30
C CYS A 18 1.25 -8.51 -4.18
N LEU A 19 1.80 -9.59 -4.78
CA LEU A 19 1.03 -10.43 -5.72
C LEU A 19 0.06 -11.37 -5.00
N LEU A 20 0.39 -11.78 -3.78
CA LEU A 20 -0.38 -12.80 -3.05
C LEU A 20 -1.61 -12.24 -2.34
N ILE A 21 -1.54 -11.01 -1.79
CA ILE A 21 -2.74 -10.31 -1.28
C ILE A 21 -3.72 -10.08 -2.43
N PHE A 22 -3.21 -9.91 -3.65
CA PHE A 22 -4.00 -9.73 -4.87
C PHE A 22 -4.76 -11.00 -5.30
N ILE A 23 -4.25 -12.20 -4.99
CA ILE A 23 -4.86 -13.49 -5.39
C ILE A 23 -5.96 -13.94 -4.42
N LEU A 24 -5.88 -13.56 -3.15
CA LEU A 24 -6.82 -14.04 -2.12
C LEU A 24 -8.11 -13.23 -2.01
N ASP A 25 -8.17 -12.06 -2.60
CA ASP A 25 -9.36 -11.20 -2.53
C ASP A 25 -10.14 -11.19 -3.85
N ARG A 26 -10.84 -12.30 -4.12
CA ARG A 26 -11.73 -12.45 -5.29
C ARG A 26 -12.96 -11.52 -5.27
N ASN A 27 -13.17 -10.76 -4.20
CA ASN A 27 -14.34 -9.90 -4.02
C ASN A 27 -14.06 -8.39 -4.03
N ILE A 28 -12.81 -7.95 -4.24
CA ILE A 28 -12.57 -6.54 -4.53
C ILE A 28 -12.88 -6.32 -6.02
N PRO A 29 -13.79 -5.39 -6.38
CA PRO A 29 -14.01 -5.05 -7.77
C PRO A 29 -12.71 -4.47 -8.33
N HIS A 30 -12.05 -5.25 -9.19
CA HIS A 30 -10.81 -4.82 -9.84
C HIS A 30 -11.09 -3.59 -10.71
N PRO A 31 -10.46 -2.44 -10.45
CA PRO A 31 -10.58 -1.32 -11.36
C PRO A 31 -10.02 -1.75 -12.71
N LYS A 32 -10.78 -1.45 -13.74
CA LYS A 32 -10.59 -1.69 -15.18
C LYS A 32 -9.10 -1.78 -15.60
N ILE A 33 -8.53 -2.97 -15.52
CA ILE A 33 -7.12 -3.30 -15.83
C ILE A 33 -6.79 -3.02 -17.30
N SER A 34 -7.80 -2.99 -18.19
CA SER A 34 -7.64 -2.88 -19.63
C SER A 34 -6.95 -1.60 -20.14
N LYS A 35 -7.03 -0.49 -19.40
CA LYS A 35 -6.43 0.79 -19.85
C LYS A 35 -4.97 1.01 -19.40
N PHE A 36 -4.48 0.24 -18.43
CA PHE A 36 -3.13 0.38 -17.92
C PHE A 36 -2.11 -0.51 -18.66
N SER A 37 -2.54 -1.72 -19.05
CA SER A 37 -1.68 -2.71 -19.71
C SER A 37 -1.22 -2.29 -21.12
N ASP A 38 -1.99 -1.41 -21.79
CA ASP A 38 -1.71 -1.01 -23.17
C ASP A 38 -0.69 0.14 -23.29
N ASN A 39 -0.31 0.78 -22.15
CA ASN A 39 0.67 1.87 -22.15
C ASN A 39 1.94 1.48 -21.38
N THR A 40 2.92 0.97 -22.09
CA THR A 40 4.23 0.56 -21.57
C THR A 40 4.94 1.69 -20.77
N GLU A 41 4.70 2.95 -21.12
CA GLU A 41 5.26 4.11 -20.43
C GLU A 41 4.66 4.26 -19.03
N PHE A 42 3.35 4.13 -18.89
CA PHE A 42 2.70 4.20 -17.58
C PHE A 42 3.13 3.08 -16.64
N VAL A 43 3.33 1.87 -17.17
CA VAL A 43 3.87 0.75 -16.41
C VAL A 43 5.27 1.05 -15.90
N LYS A 44 6.16 1.57 -16.74
CA LYS A 44 7.51 1.95 -16.34
C LYS A 44 7.51 3.03 -15.25
N ILE A 45 6.66 4.04 -15.40
CA ILE A 45 6.53 5.13 -14.42
C ILE A 45 5.99 4.57 -13.09
N TYR A 46 4.95 3.74 -13.13
CA TYR A 46 4.41 3.10 -11.94
C TYR A 46 5.46 2.27 -11.21
N ASN A 47 6.19 1.42 -11.93
CA ASN A 47 7.23 0.59 -11.34
C ASN A 47 8.33 1.43 -10.69
N LYS A 48 8.71 2.56 -11.28
CA LYS A 48 9.69 3.48 -10.70
C LYS A 48 9.18 4.11 -9.40
N ILE A 49 7.91 4.53 -9.37
CA ILE A 49 7.27 5.07 -8.16
C ILE A 49 7.18 3.98 -7.10
N HIS A 50 6.74 2.78 -7.47
CA HIS A 50 6.61 1.63 -6.58
C HIS A 50 7.96 1.22 -5.98
N GLN A 51 9.01 1.14 -6.82
CA GLN A 51 10.37 0.85 -6.37
C GLN A 51 10.79 1.83 -5.28
N TYR A 52 10.69 3.13 -5.53
CA TYR A 52 11.07 4.17 -4.59
C TYR A 52 10.23 4.13 -3.31
N VAL A 53 8.89 4.08 -3.45
CA VAL A 53 7.99 4.18 -2.29
C VAL A 53 7.96 2.90 -1.48
N VAL A 54 7.81 1.74 -2.14
CA VAL A 54 7.51 0.47 -1.46
C VAL A 54 8.76 -0.34 -1.21
N THR A 55 9.59 -0.58 -2.22
CA THR A 55 10.78 -1.42 -2.08
C THR A 55 11.83 -0.76 -1.19
N GLU A 56 12.02 0.55 -1.34
CA GLU A 56 12.93 1.33 -0.49
C GLU A 56 12.26 1.83 0.81
N LYS A 57 11.00 1.46 1.05
CA LYS A 57 10.22 1.77 2.26
C LYS A 57 10.06 3.26 2.59
N HIS A 58 10.15 4.15 1.60
CA HIS A 58 9.96 5.59 1.83
C HIS A 58 8.54 5.97 2.28
N PHE A 59 7.54 5.07 2.16
CA PHE A 59 6.22 5.26 2.75
C PHE A 59 6.25 5.38 4.28
N LEU A 60 7.31 4.90 4.95
CA LEU A 60 7.53 5.04 6.39
C LEU A 60 8.20 6.36 6.78
N ASP A 61 8.55 7.20 5.82
CA ASP A 61 9.00 8.56 6.12
C ASP A 61 7.79 9.46 6.39
N LYS A 62 7.76 10.11 7.58
CA LYS A 62 6.69 11.06 7.96
C LYS A 62 6.67 12.29 7.07
N ASN A 63 7.83 12.65 6.50
CA ASN A 63 8.01 13.84 5.68
C ASN A 63 7.84 13.57 4.17
N ILE A 64 7.45 12.36 3.79
CA ILE A 64 7.26 12.05 2.38
C ILE A 64 6.19 12.93 1.75
N THR A 65 6.56 13.60 0.66
CA THR A 65 5.67 14.48 -0.09
C THR A 65 5.66 14.10 -1.56
N MET A 66 4.59 14.50 -2.26
CA MET A 66 4.52 14.35 -3.72
C MET A 66 5.72 15.00 -4.42
N ASN A 67 6.21 16.15 -3.93
CA ASN A 67 7.34 16.86 -4.53
C ASN A 67 8.64 16.05 -4.46
N ILE A 68 8.85 15.29 -3.39
CA ILE A 68 10.01 14.41 -3.24
C ILE A 68 9.96 13.33 -4.32
N ILE A 69 8.82 12.65 -4.46
CA ILE A 69 8.67 11.56 -5.45
C ILE A 69 8.77 12.09 -6.88
N VAL A 70 8.17 13.24 -7.17
CA VAL A 70 8.27 13.93 -8.47
C VAL A 70 9.73 14.15 -8.86
N ARG A 71 10.57 14.63 -7.93
CA ARG A 71 12.00 14.82 -8.16
C ARG A 71 12.75 13.50 -8.34
N GLN A 72 12.55 12.56 -7.41
CA GLN A 72 13.27 11.28 -7.42
C GLN A 72 12.93 10.41 -8.62
N CYS A 73 11.65 10.38 -8.97
CA CYS A 73 11.19 9.62 -10.14
C CYS A 73 11.28 10.39 -11.46
N ASN A 74 11.61 11.68 -11.43
CA ASN A 74 11.60 12.58 -12.61
C ASN A 74 10.28 12.49 -13.40
N VAL A 75 9.16 12.65 -12.67
CA VAL A 75 7.79 12.51 -13.23
C VAL A 75 6.97 13.72 -12.81
N GLY A 76 6.20 14.30 -13.74
CA GLY A 76 5.32 15.44 -13.44
C GLY A 76 4.18 15.05 -12.47
N LYS A 77 3.76 15.98 -11.59
CA LYS A 77 2.68 15.76 -10.60
C LYS A 77 1.38 15.22 -11.21
N LYS A 78 0.96 15.76 -12.35
CA LYS A 78 -0.27 15.34 -13.04
C LYS A 78 -0.15 13.89 -13.52
N LEU A 79 0.99 13.53 -14.09
CA LEU A 79 1.26 12.20 -14.59
C LEU A 79 1.38 11.19 -13.46
N LEU A 80 2.07 11.52 -12.36
CA LEU A 80 2.15 10.71 -11.15
C LEU A 80 0.74 10.34 -10.64
N ASN A 81 -0.11 11.35 -10.40
CA ASN A 81 -1.47 11.09 -9.93
C ASN A 81 -2.31 10.31 -10.96
N LYS A 82 -2.14 10.57 -12.26
CA LYS A 82 -2.84 9.83 -13.32
C LYS A 82 -2.46 8.35 -13.27
N VAL A 83 -1.18 8.04 -13.17
CA VAL A 83 -0.67 6.65 -13.11
C VAL A 83 -1.17 5.92 -11.87
N LEU A 84 -1.12 6.56 -10.68
CA LEU A 84 -1.62 5.98 -9.44
C LEU A 84 -3.14 5.74 -9.49
N ARG A 85 -3.92 6.67 -10.03
CA ARG A 85 -5.38 6.49 -10.20
C ARG A 85 -5.73 5.36 -11.17
N LEU A 86 -4.95 5.21 -12.25
CA LEU A 86 -5.18 4.15 -13.22
C LEU A 86 -4.88 2.75 -12.66
N LYS A 87 -3.88 2.64 -11.78
CA LYS A 87 -3.42 1.36 -11.23
C LYS A 87 -4.08 1.01 -9.90
N ASP A 88 -4.15 1.96 -8.98
CA ASP A 88 -4.59 1.75 -7.60
C ASP A 88 -5.92 2.44 -7.26
N ASP A 89 -6.52 3.16 -8.19
CA ASP A 89 -7.74 3.97 -8.03
C ASP A 89 -7.64 5.04 -6.92
N VAL A 90 -6.42 5.45 -6.56
CA VAL A 90 -6.15 6.43 -5.51
C VAL A 90 -5.20 7.52 -5.98
N ALA A 91 -5.29 8.71 -5.36
CA ALA A 91 -4.28 9.75 -5.50
C ALA A 91 -3.09 9.49 -4.56
N PHE A 92 -2.04 10.30 -4.66
CA PHE A 92 -0.78 10.16 -3.93
C PHE A 92 -0.93 9.84 -2.44
N HIS A 93 -1.72 10.63 -1.69
CA HIS A 93 -1.90 10.40 -0.25
C HIS A 93 -2.60 9.08 0.05
N GLY A 94 -3.59 8.72 -0.77
CA GLY A 94 -4.26 7.41 -0.67
C GLY A 94 -3.30 6.26 -0.92
N TYR A 95 -2.41 6.41 -1.91
CA TYR A 95 -1.39 5.42 -2.22
C TYR A 95 -0.42 5.21 -1.05
N ILE A 96 0.13 6.28 -0.48
CA ILE A 96 1.02 6.19 0.70
C ILE A 96 0.30 5.54 1.89
N ASN A 97 -0.92 5.98 2.19
CA ASN A 97 -1.70 5.42 3.30
C ASN A 97 -2.03 3.93 3.08
N LYS A 98 -2.32 3.52 1.85
CA LYS A 98 -2.52 2.11 1.50
C LYS A 98 -1.27 1.28 1.81
N GLN A 99 -0.07 1.74 1.45
CA GLN A 99 1.19 1.05 1.75
C GLN A 99 1.46 0.96 3.26
N ARG A 100 1.17 2.04 4.00
CA ARG A 100 1.26 2.06 5.47
C ARG A 100 0.31 1.06 6.11
N VAL A 101 -0.92 0.94 5.61
CA VAL A 101 -1.91 -0.04 6.09
C VAL A 101 -1.45 -1.48 5.81
N ILE A 102 -0.92 -1.75 4.62
CA ILE A 102 -0.36 -3.06 4.27
C ILE A 102 0.80 -3.42 5.23
N TYR A 103 1.69 -2.48 5.50
CA TYR A 103 2.77 -2.69 6.48
C TYR A 103 2.21 -2.91 7.90
N ALA A 104 1.22 -2.12 8.32
CA ALA A 104 0.57 -2.28 9.62
C ALA A 104 -0.07 -3.66 9.78
N SER A 105 -0.63 -4.24 8.72
CA SER A 105 -1.21 -5.59 8.80
C SER A 105 -0.13 -6.64 9.14
N THR A 106 1.11 -6.46 8.70
CA THR A 106 2.21 -7.38 9.09
C THR A 106 2.57 -7.24 10.56
N LEU A 107 2.51 -6.01 11.11
CA LEU A 107 2.76 -5.77 12.54
C LEU A 107 1.65 -6.33 13.44
N LEU A 108 0.39 -6.33 12.96
CA LEU A 108 -0.74 -6.92 13.69
C LEU A 108 -0.68 -8.45 13.75
N LEU A 109 0.01 -9.08 12.80
CA LEU A 109 0.21 -10.53 12.76
C LEU A 109 1.41 -10.97 13.62
N ASP A 110 2.20 -10.03 14.14
CA ASP A 110 3.32 -10.32 15.02
C ASP A 110 2.81 -10.93 16.34
N PRO A 111 3.40 -12.05 16.82
CA PRO A 111 3.01 -12.70 18.08
C PRO A 111 3.08 -11.80 19.32
N SER A 112 3.78 -10.67 19.25
CA SER A 112 3.94 -9.73 20.37
C SER A 112 2.64 -9.00 20.78
N ASN A 113 1.54 -9.19 20.04
CA ASN A 113 0.22 -8.55 20.30
C ASN A 113 0.33 -7.05 20.59
N LYS A 114 0.95 -6.32 19.68
CA LYS A 114 1.14 -4.86 19.82
C LYS A 114 -0.18 -4.12 19.95
N LEU A 115 -0.18 -3.11 20.80
CA LEU A 115 -1.33 -2.20 20.92
C LEU A 115 -1.57 -1.45 19.59
N ILE A 116 -2.82 -1.15 19.29
CA ILE A 116 -3.23 -0.45 18.06
C ILE A 116 -2.53 0.91 17.92
N GLU A 117 -2.31 1.62 19.02
CA GLU A 117 -1.58 2.90 19.06
C GLU A 117 -0.11 2.73 18.64
N VAL A 118 0.52 1.64 19.07
CA VAL A 118 1.90 1.30 18.71
C VAL A 118 1.99 0.97 17.23
N VAL A 119 1.09 0.11 16.73
CA VAL A 119 1.02 -0.25 15.32
C VAL A 119 0.79 0.98 14.44
N ALA A 120 -0.13 1.87 14.83
CA ALA A 120 -0.39 3.11 14.12
C ALA A 120 0.86 3.99 14.05
N SER A 121 1.58 4.15 15.17
CA SER A 121 2.81 4.93 15.24
C SER A 121 3.93 4.33 14.40
N GLU A 122 4.18 3.02 14.48
CA GLU A 122 5.19 2.31 13.71
C GLU A 122 4.90 2.33 12.20
N SER A 123 3.62 2.40 11.83
CA SER A 123 3.16 2.53 10.43
C SER A 123 3.07 3.99 9.96
N CYS A 124 3.64 4.93 10.71
CA CYS A 124 3.68 6.36 10.38
C CYS A 124 2.32 7.04 10.24
N PHE A 125 1.30 6.58 10.98
CA PHE A 125 0.06 7.32 11.16
C PHE A 125 0.19 8.29 12.34
N ASN A 126 -0.35 9.49 12.20
CA ASN A 126 -0.28 10.52 13.24
C ASN A 126 -1.15 10.18 14.48
N ASN A 127 -2.17 9.34 14.30
CA ASN A 127 -3.02 8.87 15.39
C ASN A 127 -3.75 7.58 14.98
N SER A 128 -4.19 6.81 15.99
CA SER A 128 -4.89 5.54 15.81
C SER A 128 -6.24 5.69 15.08
N ARG A 129 -6.97 6.80 15.27
CA ARG A 129 -8.24 7.04 14.56
C ARG A 129 -8.04 7.11 13.05
N THR A 130 -7.01 7.82 12.59
CA THR A 130 -6.67 7.90 11.15
C THR A 130 -6.21 6.53 10.63
N PHE A 131 -5.44 5.80 11.41
CA PHE A 131 -5.03 4.43 11.08
C PHE A 131 -6.25 3.52 10.90
N VAL A 132 -7.12 3.40 11.91
CA VAL A 132 -8.32 2.54 11.87
C VAL A 132 -9.21 2.87 10.67
N ARG A 133 -9.43 4.17 10.38
CA ARG A 133 -10.21 4.60 9.22
C ARG A 133 -9.59 4.12 7.90
N ASN A 134 -8.28 4.27 7.72
CA ASN A 134 -7.59 3.83 6.51
C ASN A 134 -7.52 2.30 6.41
N PHE A 135 -7.32 1.62 7.54
CA PHE A 135 -7.33 0.16 7.61
C PHE A 135 -8.69 -0.40 7.17
N LYS A 136 -9.78 0.17 7.71
CA LYS A 136 -11.14 -0.21 7.31
C LYS A 136 -11.42 0.09 5.83
N ALA A 137 -10.87 1.16 5.27
CA ALA A 137 -11.02 1.48 3.85
C ALA A 137 -10.31 0.46 2.95
N VAL A 138 -9.19 -0.13 3.39
CA VAL A 138 -8.42 -1.11 2.61
C VAL A 138 -8.95 -2.53 2.80
N TYR A 139 -9.22 -2.94 4.03
CA TYR A 139 -9.57 -4.33 4.37
C TYR A 139 -11.05 -4.55 4.67
N HIS A 140 -11.89 -3.51 4.67
CA HIS A 140 -13.32 -3.54 4.99
C HIS A 140 -13.64 -4.10 6.39
N MET A 141 -12.63 -4.12 7.28
CA MET A 141 -12.71 -4.59 8.67
C MET A 141 -11.85 -3.70 9.58
N THR A 142 -12.06 -3.79 10.88
CA THR A 142 -11.19 -3.14 11.88
C THR A 142 -9.90 -3.93 12.10
N PRO A 143 -8.81 -3.26 12.46
CA PRO A 143 -7.56 -3.93 12.81
C PRO A 143 -7.66 -4.77 14.07
#